data_a727f7e0ea59939f0ff2f4b44da4f7bf
#
_entry.id   a727f7e0ea59939f0ff2f4b44da4f7bf
#
_cell.length_a   1.000
_cell.length_b   1.000
_cell.length_c   1.000
_cell.angle_alpha   90.00
_cell.angle_beta   90.00
_cell.angle_gamma   90.00
#
_symmetry.space_group_name_H-M   'P 1'
#
loop_
_entity.id
_entity.type
_entity.pdbx_description
1 polymer ?
#
loop_
_entity_poly.entity_id
_entity_poly.type
_entity_poly.pdbx_seq_one_letter_code
_entity_poly.pdbx_strand_id
1 'polypeptide(L)'
;APDDNPVSERWRDLLLAEHLALSVLGVETGVFDFGGQRFLEVPRFDRVGQFGRIGVFSLRALDAEFVGDASAPWPSLVSRLAAEGHVDADAVAGAALLWAFGTLIGNTDMHAGNLSFVSHHDRPYQLAPAYDVLPMGFAPRSGGAIVNTLPPASLSASVDGETWRAGLRLAELFFTKVSDCDGFS
;
A
#
# COMPACT_ATOMS: atom_id res chain seq x y z
N ALA A 1 5.99 6.69 -20.65
CA ALA A 1 5.93 7.47 -21.88
C ALA A 1 7.21 8.31 -21.98
N PRO A 2 7.89 8.37 -23.12
CA PRO A 2 9.14 9.12 -23.28
C PRO A 2 8.93 10.63 -23.44
N ASP A 3 7.73 11.13 -23.20
CA ASP A 3 7.42 12.54 -23.41
C ASP A 3 7.64 13.31 -22.11
N ASP A 4 8.51 14.32 -22.16
CA ASP A 4 8.69 15.30 -21.10
C ASP A 4 7.43 16.18 -20.99
N ASN A 5 6.42 15.64 -20.33
CA ASN A 5 5.20 16.36 -20.03
C ASN A 5 4.82 16.17 -18.56
N PRO A 6 4.10 17.09 -17.94
CA PRO A 6 3.80 17.06 -16.50
C PRO A 6 3.08 15.78 -16.03
N VAL A 7 2.31 15.13 -16.89
CA VAL A 7 1.64 13.86 -16.57
C VAL A 7 2.65 12.72 -16.43
N SER A 8 3.59 12.60 -17.37
CA SER A 8 4.64 11.58 -17.35
C SER A 8 5.61 11.80 -16.19
N GLU A 9 5.95 13.06 -15.90
CA GLU A 9 6.77 13.44 -14.74
C GLU A 9 6.08 13.02 -13.44
N ARG A 10 4.80 13.34 -13.28
CA ARG A 10 4.03 12.95 -12.09
C ARG A 10 3.97 11.43 -11.90
N TRP A 11 3.85 10.65 -12.94
CA TRP A 11 3.89 9.19 -12.83
C TRP A 11 5.29 8.67 -12.45
N ARG A 12 6.37 9.29 -12.94
CA ARG A 12 7.73 8.98 -12.48
C ARG A 12 7.92 9.31 -11.00
N ASP A 13 7.39 10.45 -10.54
CA ASP A 13 7.41 10.85 -9.14
C ASP A 13 6.63 9.88 -8.25
N LEU A 14 5.47 9.42 -8.70
CA LEU A 14 4.67 8.44 -7.94
C LEU A 14 5.37 7.10 -7.78
N LEU A 15 6.13 6.61 -8.77
CA LEU A 15 6.95 5.41 -8.62
C LEU A 15 8.06 5.60 -7.58
N LEU A 16 8.69 6.77 -7.54
CA LEU A 16 9.68 7.11 -6.52
C LEU A 16 9.02 7.23 -5.14
N ALA A 17 7.85 7.83 -5.07
CA ALA A 17 7.08 7.93 -3.82
C ALA A 17 6.68 6.54 -3.29
N GLU A 18 6.30 5.60 -4.17
CA GLU A 18 6.02 4.21 -3.78
C GLU A 18 7.27 3.53 -3.20
N HIS A 19 8.44 3.67 -3.85
CA HIS A 19 9.70 3.18 -3.31
C HIS A 19 9.95 3.68 -1.89
N LEU A 20 9.79 4.99 -1.66
CA LEU A 20 10.00 5.60 -0.34
C LEU A 20 8.96 5.12 0.69
N ALA A 21 7.69 5.00 0.30
CA ALA A 21 6.64 4.51 1.18
C ALA A 21 6.89 3.05 1.58
N LEU A 22 7.24 2.18 0.63
CA LEU A 22 7.59 0.79 0.89
C LEU A 22 8.83 0.66 1.76
N SER A 23 9.85 1.53 1.56
CA SER A 23 11.04 1.56 2.41
C SER A 23 10.74 1.90 3.87
N VAL A 24 9.78 2.78 4.12
CA VAL A 24 9.30 3.13 5.48
C VAL A 24 8.60 1.94 6.14
N LEU A 25 7.94 1.11 5.35
CA LEU A 25 7.27 -0.11 5.79
C LEU A 25 8.21 -1.32 5.89
N GLY A 26 9.52 -1.13 5.66
CA GLY A 26 10.52 -2.19 5.73
C GLY A 26 10.55 -3.13 4.52
N VAL A 27 9.92 -2.74 3.41
CA VAL A 27 9.97 -3.51 2.15
C VAL A 27 11.11 -2.98 1.30
N GLU A 28 12.05 -3.86 0.95
CA GLU A 28 13.16 -3.54 0.05
C GLU A 28 12.64 -3.44 -1.39
N THR A 29 13.00 -2.37 -2.07
CA THR A 29 12.65 -2.13 -3.47
C THR A 29 13.80 -1.41 -4.18
N GLY A 30 13.83 -1.44 -5.50
CA GLY A 30 14.80 -0.72 -6.31
C GLY A 30 14.12 0.26 -7.28
N VAL A 31 14.71 1.44 -7.48
CA VAL A 31 14.30 2.40 -8.51
C VAL A 31 15.45 2.62 -9.47
N PHE A 32 15.18 2.56 -10.76
CA PHE A 32 16.18 2.85 -11.79
C PHE A 32 15.55 3.49 -13.02
N ASP A 33 16.31 4.33 -13.68
CA ASP A 33 15.91 5.01 -14.91
C ASP A 33 16.61 4.39 -16.11
N PHE A 34 15.86 4.04 -17.15
CA PHE A 34 16.38 3.50 -18.40
C PHE A 34 15.52 3.93 -19.59
N GLY A 35 16.17 4.40 -20.66
CA GLY A 35 15.47 4.79 -21.89
C GLY A 35 14.47 5.93 -21.70
N GLY A 36 14.70 6.84 -20.75
CA GLY A 36 13.79 7.94 -20.40
C GLY A 36 12.56 7.52 -19.57
N GLN A 37 12.56 6.29 -19.08
CA GLN A 37 11.49 5.75 -18.24
C GLN A 37 12.03 5.38 -16.85
N ARG A 38 11.22 5.58 -15.81
CA ARG A 38 11.49 5.12 -14.45
C ARG A 38 10.83 3.78 -14.20
N PHE A 39 11.55 2.91 -13.52
CA PHE A 39 11.08 1.57 -13.13
C PHE A 39 11.19 1.41 -11.61
N LEU A 40 10.18 0.79 -11.03
CA LEU A 40 10.19 0.30 -9.65
C LEU A 40 10.32 -1.22 -9.68
N GLU A 41 11.36 -1.74 -9.04
CA GLU A 41 11.54 -3.18 -8.83
C GLU A 41 11.09 -3.55 -7.42
N VAL A 42 10.15 -4.47 -7.33
CA VAL A 42 9.63 -5.01 -6.06
C VAL A 42 9.85 -6.51 -6.03
N PRO A 43 10.64 -7.04 -5.08
CA PRO A 43 10.83 -8.47 -4.92
C PRO A 43 9.51 -9.20 -4.67
N ARG A 44 9.32 -10.30 -5.34
CA ARG A 44 8.10 -11.10 -5.19
C ARG A 44 8.15 -11.96 -3.94
N PHE A 45 7.30 -11.67 -2.97
CA PHE A 45 7.19 -12.41 -1.71
C PHE A 45 6.53 -13.80 -1.87
N ASP A 46 5.85 -14.05 -3.00
CA ASP A 46 5.19 -15.31 -3.30
C ASP A 46 6.09 -16.33 -4.03
N ARG A 47 7.38 -16.05 -4.14
CA ARG A 47 8.37 -16.92 -4.81
C ARG A 47 9.34 -17.54 -3.82
N VAL A 48 9.60 -18.85 -3.99
CA VAL A 48 10.56 -19.59 -3.18
C VAL A 48 11.50 -20.37 -4.10
N GLY A 49 12.78 -20.02 -4.05
CA GLY A 49 13.77 -20.60 -4.96
C GLY A 49 13.41 -20.38 -6.43
N GLN A 50 13.85 -21.31 -7.29
CA GLN A 50 13.68 -21.16 -8.74
C GLN A 50 12.24 -21.40 -9.21
N PHE A 51 11.49 -22.31 -8.59
CA PHE A 51 10.18 -22.76 -9.07
C PHE A 51 9.09 -22.75 -7.99
N GLY A 52 9.46 -22.59 -6.72
CA GLY A 52 8.49 -22.62 -5.61
C GLY A 52 7.60 -21.40 -5.59
N ARG A 53 6.39 -21.59 -5.06
CA ARG A 53 5.37 -20.54 -4.88
C ARG A 53 4.72 -20.69 -3.52
N ILE A 54 4.38 -19.56 -2.93
CA ILE A 54 3.55 -19.48 -1.72
C ILE A 54 2.14 -19.09 -2.18
N GLY A 55 1.11 -19.66 -1.58
CA GLY A 55 -0.29 -19.28 -1.83
C GLY A 55 -0.54 -17.84 -1.39
N VAL A 56 -1.21 -17.06 -2.23
CA VAL A 56 -1.56 -15.66 -1.94
C VAL A 56 -3.06 -15.49 -2.15
N PHE A 57 -3.71 -14.87 -1.17
CA PHE A 57 -5.14 -14.53 -1.21
C PHE A 57 -5.28 -13.02 -0.98
N SER A 58 -5.94 -12.32 -1.89
CA SER A 58 -6.27 -10.90 -1.65
C SER A 58 -7.37 -10.78 -0.60
N LEU A 59 -7.40 -9.67 0.14
CA LEU A 59 -8.51 -9.35 1.04
C LEU A 59 -9.85 -9.38 0.30
N ARG A 60 -9.87 -8.96 -0.98
CA ARG A 60 -11.06 -9.03 -1.83
C ARG A 60 -11.59 -10.46 -1.99
N ALA A 61 -10.68 -11.43 -2.18
CA ALA A 61 -11.09 -12.84 -2.32
C ALA A 61 -11.62 -13.41 -1.00
N LEU A 62 -10.96 -13.07 0.11
CA LEU A 62 -11.41 -13.50 1.45
C LEU A 62 -12.72 -12.84 1.86
N ASP A 63 -12.88 -11.54 1.54
CA ASP A 63 -14.16 -10.85 1.77
C ASP A 63 -15.29 -11.49 0.97
N ALA A 64 -15.08 -11.73 -0.31
CA ALA A 64 -16.12 -12.34 -1.17
C ALA A 64 -16.55 -13.74 -0.70
N GLU A 65 -15.63 -14.51 -0.12
CA GLU A 65 -15.90 -15.88 0.35
C GLU A 65 -16.50 -15.91 1.75
N PHE A 66 -16.04 -15.05 2.68
CA PHE A 66 -16.34 -15.22 4.11
C PHE A 66 -17.10 -14.05 4.74
N VAL A 67 -16.99 -12.81 4.22
CA VAL A 67 -17.55 -11.62 4.87
C VAL A 67 -18.68 -10.99 4.07
N GLY A 68 -18.48 -10.74 2.77
CA GLY A 68 -19.48 -10.20 1.86
C GLY A 68 -19.77 -8.70 2.07
N ASP A 69 -18.79 -7.89 2.45
CA ASP A 69 -18.94 -6.45 2.70
C ASP A 69 -17.89 -5.63 1.95
N ALA A 70 -17.99 -5.61 0.63
CA ALA A 70 -17.02 -4.96 -0.26
C ALA A 70 -16.79 -3.46 -0.01
N SER A 71 -17.66 -2.81 0.78
CA SER A 71 -17.57 -1.39 1.13
C SER A 71 -16.82 -1.11 2.43
N ALA A 72 -16.60 -2.15 3.25
CA ALA A 72 -15.94 -1.98 4.55
C ALA A 72 -14.43 -1.70 4.40
N PRO A 73 -13.85 -0.86 5.27
CA PRO A 73 -12.41 -0.60 5.29
C PRO A 73 -11.63 -1.85 5.72
N TRP A 74 -10.37 -1.95 5.29
CA TRP A 74 -9.50 -3.09 5.59
C TRP A 74 -9.51 -3.52 7.06
N PRO A 75 -9.36 -2.61 8.06
CA PRO A 75 -9.34 -3.01 9.46
C PRO A 75 -10.60 -3.75 9.89
N SER A 76 -11.78 -3.34 9.39
CA SER A 76 -13.05 -3.97 9.70
C SER A 76 -13.17 -5.36 9.10
N LEU A 77 -12.78 -5.53 7.83
CA LEU A 77 -12.79 -6.83 7.15
C LEU A 77 -11.83 -7.80 7.81
N VAL A 78 -10.58 -7.36 8.08
CA VAL A 78 -9.54 -8.21 8.68
C VAL A 78 -9.91 -8.61 10.10
N SER A 79 -10.52 -7.72 10.89
CA SER A 79 -11.01 -8.05 12.24
C SER A 79 -12.08 -9.15 12.20
N ARG A 80 -13.02 -9.12 11.25
CA ARG A 80 -14.03 -10.17 11.07
C ARG A 80 -13.39 -11.49 10.65
N LEU A 81 -12.49 -11.47 9.68
CA LEU A 81 -11.75 -12.64 9.22
C LEU A 81 -10.90 -13.28 10.35
N ALA A 82 -10.28 -12.46 11.21
CA ALA A 82 -9.52 -12.95 12.35
C ALA A 82 -10.42 -13.57 13.43
N ALA A 83 -11.58 -12.97 13.71
CA ALA A 83 -12.55 -13.52 14.66
C ALA A 83 -13.07 -14.90 14.25
N GLU A 84 -13.12 -15.18 12.94
CA GLU A 84 -13.50 -16.46 12.38
C GLU A 84 -12.31 -17.43 12.14
N GLY A 85 -11.09 -17.02 12.48
CA GLY A 85 -9.87 -17.84 12.34
C GLY A 85 -9.37 -18.01 10.90
N HIS A 86 -9.77 -17.13 9.99
CA HIS A 86 -9.28 -17.16 8.60
C HIS A 86 -7.92 -16.53 8.44
N VAL A 87 -7.64 -15.48 9.20
CA VAL A 87 -6.33 -14.79 9.25
C VAL A 87 -5.82 -14.74 10.70
N ASP A 88 -4.51 -14.56 10.88
CA ASP A 88 -3.94 -14.47 12.22
C ASP A 88 -4.30 -13.14 12.92
N ALA A 89 -4.15 -13.10 14.25
CA ALA A 89 -4.50 -11.94 15.04
C ALA A 89 -3.57 -10.74 14.76
N ASP A 90 -2.31 -11.00 14.40
CA ASP A 90 -1.33 -9.95 14.11
C ASP A 90 -1.67 -9.22 12.81
N ALA A 91 -2.38 -9.88 11.89
CA ALA A 91 -2.86 -9.27 10.65
C ALA A 91 -3.83 -8.10 10.91
N VAL A 92 -4.59 -8.11 12.01
CA VAL A 92 -5.51 -7.02 12.38
C VAL A 92 -4.75 -5.72 12.63
N ALA A 93 -3.70 -5.79 13.46
CA ALA A 93 -2.87 -4.63 13.77
C ALA A 93 -2.09 -4.15 12.53
N GLY A 94 -1.54 -5.08 11.74
CA GLY A 94 -0.84 -4.77 10.49
C GLY A 94 -1.74 -4.07 9.46
N ALA A 95 -2.94 -4.59 9.23
CA ALA A 95 -3.91 -3.99 8.30
C ALA A 95 -4.38 -2.61 8.77
N ALA A 96 -4.59 -2.42 10.09
CA ALA A 96 -4.96 -1.13 10.65
C ALA A 96 -3.83 -0.10 10.50
N LEU A 97 -2.57 -0.50 10.71
CA LEU A 97 -1.41 0.37 10.53
C LEU A 97 -1.22 0.77 9.06
N LEU A 98 -1.32 -0.19 8.13
CA LEU A 98 -1.25 0.09 6.69
C LEU A 98 -2.38 1.01 6.23
N TRP A 99 -3.60 0.82 6.75
CA TRP A 99 -4.73 1.70 6.47
C TRP A 99 -4.47 3.12 6.98
N ALA A 100 -3.99 3.27 8.21
CA ALA A 100 -3.67 4.57 8.79
C ALA A 100 -2.57 5.29 8.00
N PHE A 101 -1.47 4.59 7.73
CA PHE A 101 -0.35 5.13 6.96
C PHE A 101 -0.79 5.55 5.55
N GLY A 102 -1.45 4.66 4.80
CA GLY A 102 -1.95 4.96 3.45
C GLY A 102 -2.88 6.17 3.43
N THR A 103 -3.80 6.27 4.39
CA THR A 103 -4.70 7.44 4.53
C THR A 103 -3.91 8.73 4.73
N LEU A 104 -2.89 8.72 5.59
CA LEU A 104 -2.10 9.90 5.95
C LEU A 104 -1.17 10.37 4.83
N ILE A 105 -0.65 9.46 4.00
CA ILE A 105 0.14 9.84 2.82
C ILE A 105 -0.73 10.18 1.60
N GLY A 106 -2.06 10.06 1.69
CA GLY A 106 -2.97 10.36 0.59
C GLY A 106 -3.09 9.23 -0.44
N ASN A 107 -2.95 7.97 -0.03
CA ASN A 107 -3.28 6.84 -0.88
C ASN A 107 -4.80 6.73 -1.01
N THR A 108 -5.35 7.10 -2.16
CA THR A 108 -6.79 7.04 -2.47
C THR A 108 -7.20 5.75 -3.17
N ASP A 109 -6.28 4.81 -3.37
CA ASP A 109 -6.52 3.54 -4.06
C ASP A 109 -6.41 2.32 -3.12
N MET A 110 -6.84 2.48 -1.87
CA MET A 110 -6.84 1.41 -0.85
C MET A 110 -8.04 0.48 -1.01
N HIS A 111 -8.17 -0.16 -2.15
CA HIS A 111 -9.20 -1.19 -2.34
C HIS A 111 -8.74 -2.57 -1.80
N ALA A 112 -9.69 -3.48 -1.55
CA ALA A 112 -9.41 -4.79 -0.96
C ALA A 112 -8.52 -5.73 -1.84
N GLY A 113 -8.20 -5.33 -3.07
CA GLY A 113 -7.21 -6.02 -3.92
C GLY A 113 -5.77 -5.68 -3.57
N ASN A 114 -5.52 -4.55 -2.89
CA ASN A 114 -4.18 -4.05 -2.53
C ASN A 114 -3.74 -4.46 -1.11
N LEU A 115 -4.48 -5.36 -0.47
CA LEU A 115 -4.05 -6.07 0.72
C LEU A 115 -4.14 -7.57 0.47
N SER A 116 -3.08 -8.32 0.80
CA SER A 116 -3.04 -9.76 0.59
C SER A 116 -2.53 -10.51 1.81
N PHE A 117 -2.78 -11.80 1.80
CA PHE A 117 -2.36 -12.75 2.83
C PHE A 117 -1.61 -13.90 2.18
N VAL A 118 -0.61 -14.43 2.88
CA VAL A 118 0.17 -15.59 2.45
C VAL A 118 -0.26 -16.84 3.21
N SER A 119 -0.24 -17.97 2.52
CA SER A 119 -0.47 -19.28 3.08
C SER A 119 0.78 -20.12 2.91
N HIS A 120 1.48 -20.38 4.00
CA HIS A 120 2.59 -21.34 4.03
C HIS A 120 2.07 -22.77 4.21
N HIS A 121 0.91 -22.90 4.88
CA HIS A 121 0.21 -24.15 5.17
C HIS A 121 -1.31 -23.88 5.05
N ASP A 122 -2.06 -24.30 6.06
CA ASP A 122 -3.50 -23.99 6.17
C ASP A 122 -3.75 -22.63 6.84
N ARG A 123 -5.00 -22.37 7.26
CA ARG A 123 -5.38 -21.20 8.06
C ARG A 123 -4.85 -21.30 9.49
N PRO A 124 -4.65 -20.20 10.19
CA PRO A 124 -4.88 -18.81 9.74
C PRO A 124 -3.80 -18.31 8.76
N TYR A 125 -4.22 -17.49 7.78
CA TYR A 125 -3.32 -16.85 6.82
C TYR A 125 -2.60 -15.66 7.45
N GLN A 126 -1.36 -15.40 7.05
CA GLN A 126 -0.55 -14.30 7.53
C GLN A 126 -0.63 -13.09 6.59
N LEU A 127 -0.55 -11.89 7.14
CA LEU A 127 -0.50 -10.68 6.33
C LEU A 127 0.75 -10.72 5.42
N ALA A 128 0.55 -10.49 4.13
CA ALA A 128 1.65 -10.36 3.18
C ALA A 128 2.43 -9.05 3.39
N PRO A 129 3.68 -8.95 2.94
CA PRO A 129 4.38 -7.67 2.83
C PRO A 129 3.55 -6.65 2.05
N ALA A 130 3.68 -5.37 2.41
CA ALA A 130 2.99 -4.28 1.73
C ALA A 130 3.44 -4.16 0.26
N TYR A 131 2.52 -3.77 -0.59
CA TYR A 131 2.75 -3.42 -2.01
C TYR A 131 1.70 -2.42 -2.44
N ASP A 132 1.94 -1.71 -3.54
CA ASP A 132 1.01 -0.73 -4.11
C ASP A 132 0.59 0.35 -3.09
N VAL A 133 1.59 0.88 -2.38
CA VAL A 133 1.40 1.89 -1.34
C VAL A 133 2.04 3.19 -1.78
N LEU A 134 1.23 4.09 -2.35
CA LEU A 134 1.70 5.38 -2.86
C LEU A 134 0.62 6.46 -2.72
N PRO A 135 1.00 7.75 -2.75
CA PRO A 135 0.06 8.86 -2.58
C PRO A 135 -0.79 9.11 -3.84
N MET A 136 -1.68 8.17 -4.17
CA MET A 136 -2.52 8.20 -5.38
C MET A 136 -3.43 9.44 -5.48
N GLY A 137 -3.66 10.15 -4.39
CA GLY A 137 -4.35 11.44 -4.41
C GLY A 137 -3.66 12.49 -5.29
N PHE A 138 -2.35 12.34 -5.54
CA PHE A 138 -1.58 13.19 -6.47
C PHE A 138 -1.54 12.67 -7.91
N ALA A 139 -2.14 11.53 -8.21
CA ALA A 139 -2.16 10.98 -9.57
C ALA A 139 -2.89 11.94 -10.53
N PRO A 140 -2.41 12.05 -11.78
CA PRO A 140 -3.10 12.83 -12.79
C PRO A 140 -4.53 12.34 -12.98
N ARG A 141 -5.48 13.27 -13.06
CA ARG A 141 -6.88 12.94 -13.36
C ARG A 141 -7.02 12.42 -14.80
N SER A 142 -8.09 11.72 -15.10
CA SER A 142 -8.35 11.16 -16.43
C SER A 142 -8.31 12.20 -17.57
N GLY A 143 -8.50 13.48 -17.26
CA GLY A 143 -8.33 14.60 -18.19
C GLY A 143 -6.93 15.23 -18.21
N GLY A 144 -5.92 14.63 -17.54
CA GLY A 144 -4.54 15.14 -17.49
C GLY A 144 -4.30 16.25 -16.47
N ALA A 145 -5.31 16.68 -15.70
CA ALA A 145 -5.13 17.67 -14.65
C ALA A 145 -4.28 17.15 -13.51
N ILE A 146 -3.29 17.95 -13.08
CA ILE A 146 -2.38 17.65 -11.97
C ILE A 146 -2.93 18.21 -10.67
N VAL A 147 -2.95 17.38 -9.63
CA VAL A 147 -3.33 17.76 -8.26
C VAL A 147 -2.04 18.00 -7.46
N ASN A 148 -1.92 19.19 -6.85
CA ASN A 148 -0.73 19.57 -6.06
C ASN A 148 -1.02 19.68 -4.56
N THR A 149 -2.27 19.54 -4.15
CA THR A 149 -2.67 19.59 -2.74
C THR A 149 -3.68 18.48 -2.45
N LEU A 150 -3.54 17.84 -1.29
CA LEU A 150 -4.49 16.85 -0.81
C LEU A 150 -5.46 17.48 0.19
N PRO A 151 -6.72 17.02 0.24
CA PRO A 151 -7.60 17.35 1.34
C PRO A 151 -7.06 16.76 2.66
N PRO A 152 -7.46 17.30 3.83
CA PRO A 152 -7.14 16.70 5.11
C PRO A 152 -7.56 15.23 5.15
N ALA A 153 -6.73 14.39 5.75
CA ALA A 153 -7.03 12.97 5.92
C ALA A 153 -8.26 12.76 6.81
N SER A 154 -9.17 11.90 6.37
CA SER A 154 -10.34 11.51 7.17
C SER A 154 -9.99 10.29 8.02
N LEU A 155 -10.04 10.45 9.34
CA LEU A 155 -9.74 9.36 10.27
C LEU A 155 -10.89 8.37 10.32
N SER A 156 -10.60 7.09 10.10
CA SER A 156 -11.59 6.02 10.21
C SER A 156 -11.79 5.61 11.67
N ALA A 157 -13.03 5.43 12.09
CA ALA A 157 -13.37 4.89 13.41
C ALA A 157 -12.96 3.41 13.61
N SER A 158 -12.63 2.71 12.52
CA SER A 158 -12.14 1.33 12.57
C SER A 158 -10.67 1.20 12.98
N VAL A 159 -9.98 2.33 13.19
CA VAL A 159 -8.58 2.40 13.62
C VAL A 159 -8.53 3.17 14.94
N ASP A 160 -7.88 2.60 15.94
CA ASP A 160 -7.73 3.23 17.25
C ASP A 160 -6.69 4.38 17.24
N GLY A 161 -6.72 5.20 18.29
CA GLY A 161 -5.87 6.38 18.38
C GLY A 161 -4.38 6.08 18.53
N GLU A 162 -3.99 4.90 19.02
CA GLU A 162 -2.58 4.50 19.11
C GLU A 162 -2.05 4.11 17.74
N THR A 163 -2.81 3.35 16.97
CA THR A 163 -2.51 2.98 15.59
C THR A 163 -2.43 4.21 14.69
N TRP A 164 -3.34 5.20 14.86
CA TRP A 164 -3.25 6.48 14.13
C TRP A 164 -1.94 7.21 14.44
N ARG A 165 -1.52 7.26 15.71
CA ARG A 165 -0.22 7.87 16.08
C ARG A 165 0.97 7.12 15.50
N ALA A 166 0.90 5.79 15.44
CA ALA A 166 1.93 4.98 14.79
C ALA A 166 1.98 5.27 13.27
N GLY A 167 0.84 5.29 12.61
CA GLY A 167 0.73 5.67 11.19
C GLY A 167 1.25 7.08 10.92
N LEU A 168 1.00 8.05 11.82
CA LEU A 168 1.50 9.41 11.69
C LEU A 168 3.04 9.46 11.73
N ARG A 169 3.68 8.73 12.65
CA ARG A 169 5.14 8.64 12.69
C ARG A 169 5.74 8.09 11.38
N LEU A 170 5.09 7.08 10.80
CA LEU A 170 5.51 6.55 9.49
C LEU A 170 5.30 7.57 8.37
N ALA A 171 4.19 8.31 8.38
CA ALA A 171 3.91 9.35 7.39
C ALA A 171 4.90 10.51 7.51
N GLU A 172 5.26 10.93 8.72
CA GLU A 172 6.30 11.94 8.95
C GLU A 172 7.65 11.48 8.40
N LEU A 173 8.04 10.22 8.65
CA LEU A 173 9.27 9.64 8.09
C LEU A 173 9.22 9.59 6.55
N PHE A 174 8.08 9.22 5.99
CA PHE A 174 7.87 9.20 4.53
C PHE A 174 8.06 10.60 3.94
N PHE A 175 7.37 11.63 4.48
CA PHE A 175 7.50 13.00 3.97
C PHE A 175 8.89 13.60 4.18
N THR A 176 9.60 13.22 5.25
CA THR A 176 11.01 13.59 5.44
C THR A 176 11.86 13.00 4.31
N LYS A 177 11.71 11.68 4.01
CA LYS A 177 12.42 11.04 2.89
C LYS A 177 12.09 11.68 1.53
N VAL A 178 10.84 12.06 1.31
CA VAL A 178 10.42 12.78 0.09
C VAL A 178 11.10 14.12 -0.01
N SER A 179 11.15 14.88 1.09
CA SER A 179 11.78 16.20 1.15
C SER A 179 13.30 16.17 0.93
N ASP A 180 13.95 15.09 1.39
CA ASP A 180 15.40 14.91 1.30
C ASP A 180 15.83 14.25 -0.02
N CYS A 181 14.89 13.87 -0.88
CA CYS A 181 15.16 13.15 -2.12
C CYS A 181 15.22 14.09 -3.33
N ASP A 182 16.37 14.20 -3.98
CA ASP A 182 16.58 15.03 -5.18
C ASP A 182 15.99 14.39 -6.47
N GLY A 183 15.34 13.24 -6.38
CA GLY A 183 14.85 12.48 -7.53
C GLY A 183 13.45 12.88 -8.03
N PHE A 184 12.77 13.82 -7.36
CA PHE A 184 11.45 14.33 -7.78
C PHE A 184 11.58 15.47 -8.79
N SER A 185 10.56 15.59 -9.68
CA SER A 185 10.51 16.61 -10.74
C SER A 185 9.91 17.92 -10.26
#